data_c89d8ac4d0b557c0373f2b3b8de0539a
#
_entry.id   c89d8ac4d0b557c0373f2b3b8de0539a
#
_cell.length_a   1.000
_cell.length_b   1.000
_cell.length_c   1.000
_cell.angle_alpha   90.00
_cell.angle_beta   90.00
_cell.angle_gamma   90.00
#
_symmetry.space_group_name_H-M   'P 1'
#
loop_
_entity.id
_entity.type
_entity.pdbx_description
1 polymer ?
#
loop_
_entity_poly.entity_id
_entity_poly.type
_entity_poly.pdbx_seq_one_letter_code
_entity_poly.pdbx_strand_id
1 'polypeptide(L)'
;MLPARRDHITETDVEKIRISICYGDEFGRKVIGNLINDNGFCTSCGELCDHCREFRPSYAMDIVELHEFTSDLPEFIEEPEEFLPEKMASCDLLLALNLHPDILAALPELAKRSNAKAVIAPGENPSLAPAGLVGQLRKKLEDMGVECEFPKPFCSLQKTGKHYIDSFVNLGFGRPKLYLELDDSGKGIALARVIRDAPCGCTWYVARKLSHSDVEEFKETVSKAHHAYPCTASMQQDPEIGDTILHEAGYIIRESVDSAIKEAQNEG
;
A
#
# COMPACT_ATOMS: atom_id res chain seq x y z
N MET A 1 18.98 4.06 -33.23
CA MET A 1 19.68 3.37 -32.15
C MET A 1 20.08 4.46 -31.16
N LEU A 2 19.15 4.87 -30.29
CA LEU A 2 19.36 5.91 -29.27
C LEU A 2 19.96 5.24 -28.04
N PRO A 3 20.94 5.84 -27.36
CA PRO A 3 21.53 5.26 -26.17
C PRO A 3 20.51 5.30 -25.04
N ALA A 4 20.21 4.13 -24.49
CA ALA A 4 19.47 4.04 -23.23
C ALA A 4 20.24 4.85 -22.16
N ARG A 5 19.73 6.01 -21.77
CA ARG A 5 20.11 6.63 -20.50
C ARG A 5 19.67 5.69 -19.41
N ARG A 6 20.58 4.86 -18.96
CA ARG A 6 20.52 4.23 -17.65
C ARG A 6 20.75 5.35 -16.63
N ASP A 7 19.69 6.06 -16.29
CA ASP A 7 19.73 6.74 -15.01
C ASP A 7 19.67 5.61 -13.97
N HIS A 8 20.86 5.25 -13.50
CA HIS A 8 21.00 4.50 -12.26
C HIS A 8 20.17 5.25 -11.23
N ILE A 9 19.02 4.67 -10.83
CA ILE A 9 18.58 4.85 -9.45
C ILE A 9 19.81 4.35 -8.68
N THR A 10 20.66 5.26 -8.25
CA THR A 10 21.64 4.95 -7.24
C THR A 10 20.86 4.20 -6.17
N GLU A 11 21.34 3.03 -5.77
CA GLU A 11 21.02 2.45 -4.49
C GLU A 11 21.33 3.55 -3.48
N THR A 12 20.39 4.48 -3.33
CA THR A 12 20.33 5.30 -2.14
C THR A 12 20.24 4.27 -1.04
N ASP A 13 21.09 4.36 -0.04
CA ASP A 13 21.06 3.56 1.18
C ASP A 13 19.62 3.60 1.74
N VAL A 14 18.76 2.72 1.22
CA VAL A 14 17.42 2.54 1.76
C VAL A 14 17.67 1.88 3.10
N GLU A 15 17.41 2.62 4.16
CA GLU A 15 17.60 2.14 5.51
C GLU A 15 16.82 0.82 5.67
N LYS A 16 17.53 -0.23 6.08
CA LYS A 16 16.90 -1.52 6.34
C LYS A 16 16.00 -1.39 7.56
N ILE A 17 14.73 -1.69 7.37
CA ILE A 17 13.73 -1.75 8.45
C ILE A 17 13.25 -3.19 8.62
N ARG A 18 13.15 -3.66 9.85
CA ARG A 18 12.61 -4.98 10.16
C ARG A 18 11.10 -4.87 10.25
N ILE A 19 10.39 -5.62 9.43
CA ILE A 19 8.94 -5.53 9.29
C ILE A 19 8.30 -6.80 9.84
N SER A 20 7.41 -6.68 10.82
CA SER A 20 6.47 -7.73 11.22
C SER A 20 5.11 -7.43 10.62
N ILE A 21 4.41 -8.45 10.12
CA ILE A 21 3.10 -8.28 9.49
C ILE A 21 2.09 -9.19 10.17
N CYS A 22 1.05 -8.59 10.74
CA CYS A 22 -0.15 -9.26 11.22
C CYS A 22 -1.27 -9.00 10.21
N TYR A 23 -1.96 -10.05 9.75
CA TYR A 23 -3.00 -9.90 8.73
C TYR A 23 -4.15 -10.89 8.95
N GLY A 24 -5.35 -10.52 8.47
CA GLY A 24 -6.57 -11.29 8.67
C GLY A 24 -7.21 -11.83 7.39
N ASP A 25 -6.75 -11.41 6.20
CA ASP A 25 -7.47 -11.71 4.97
C ASP A 25 -6.60 -11.63 3.69
N GLU A 26 -7.27 -11.70 2.53
CA GLU A 26 -6.64 -11.61 1.20
C GLU A 26 -5.89 -10.28 0.97
N PHE A 27 -6.36 -9.17 1.56
CA PHE A 27 -5.65 -7.89 1.45
C PHE A 27 -4.23 -7.99 2.01
N GLY A 28 -4.09 -8.59 3.19
CA GLY A 28 -2.77 -8.82 3.79
C GLY A 28 -1.86 -9.67 2.91
N ARG A 29 -2.38 -10.78 2.36
CA ARG A 29 -1.62 -11.64 1.43
C ARG A 29 -1.18 -10.88 0.18
N LYS A 30 -2.03 -10.01 -0.36
CA LYS A 30 -1.72 -9.17 -1.53
C LYS A 30 -0.62 -8.16 -1.22
N VAL A 31 -0.67 -7.49 -0.08
CA VAL A 31 0.38 -6.56 0.37
C VAL A 31 1.70 -7.29 0.55
N ILE A 32 1.70 -8.47 1.21
CA ILE A 32 2.88 -9.30 1.39
C ILE A 32 3.46 -9.70 0.03
N GLY A 33 2.64 -10.26 -0.86
CA GLY A 33 3.07 -10.66 -2.21
C GLY A 33 3.68 -9.49 -3.00
N ASN A 34 3.14 -8.28 -2.84
CA ASN A 34 3.68 -7.08 -3.46
C ASN A 34 5.03 -6.67 -2.82
N LEU A 35 5.17 -6.75 -1.50
CA LEU A 35 6.42 -6.44 -0.78
C LEU A 35 7.56 -7.39 -1.19
N ILE A 36 7.29 -8.67 -1.29
CA ILE A 36 8.31 -9.67 -1.67
C ILE A 36 8.50 -9.80 -3.19
N ASN A 37 7.74 -9.04 -3.98
CA ASN A 37 7.69 -9.12 -5.44
C ASN A 37 7.39 -10.55 -5.94
N ASP A 38 6.45 -11.23 -5.29
CA ASP A 38 6.00 -12.56 -5.72
C ASP A 38 5.30 -12.47 -7.09
N ASN A 39 5.69 -13.29 -8.03
CA ASN A 39 5.12 -13.32 -9.38
C ASN A 39 3.65 -13.78 -9.40
N GLY A 40 3.24 -14.57 -8.42
CA GLY A 40 1.89 -15.14 -8.32
C GLY A 40 0.85 -14.24 -7.70
N PHE A 41 1.22 -13.14 -7.02
CA PHE A 41 0.24 -12.35 -6.27
C PHE A 41 -0.70 -11.50 -7.16
N CYS A 42 -0.24 -11.09 -8.34
CA CYS A 42 -1.02 -10.29 -9.26
C CYS A 42 -1.64 -11.16 -10.35
N THR A 43 -2.96 -11.27 -10.37
CA THR A 43 -3.72 -12.09 -11.33
C THR A 43 -4.39 -11.28 -12.44
N SER A 44 -4.18 -9.95 -12.48
CA SER A 44 -4.93 -9.02 -13.35
C SER A 44 -4.76 -9.24 -14.84
N CYS A 45 -3.62 -9.77 -15.28
CA CYS A 45 -3.35 -10.04 -16.70
C CYS A 45 -3.58 -11.50 -17.09
N GLY A 46 -3.82 -12.42 -16.13
CA GLY A 46 -3.94 -13.84 -16.39
C GLY A 46 -2.74 -14.40 -17.16
N GLU A 47 -3.00 -15.23 -18.17
CA GLU A 47 -1.99 -15.84 -19.05
C GLU A 47 -1.20 -14.82 -19.90
N LEU A 48 -1.72 -13.62 -20.06
CA LEU A 48 -1.07 -12.53 -20.81
C LEU A 48 -0.10 -11.70 -19.95
N CYS A 49 0.25 -12.19 -18.77
CA CYS A 49 1.17 -11.50 -17.88
C CYS A 49 2.60 -11.50 -18.45
N ASP A 50 3.15 -10.29 -18.61
CA ASP A 50 4.54 -10.05 -19.02
C ASP A 50 5.43 -9.62 -17.86
N HIS A 51 4.98 -9.87 -16.64
CA HIS A 51 5.73 -9.58 -15.42
C HIS A 51 6.26 -8.13 -15.38
N CYS A 52 5.37 -7.15 -15.58
CA CYS A 52 5.72 -5.72 -15.63
C CYS A 52 6.54 -5.20 -14.43
N ARG A 53 6.61 -5.98 -13.33
CA ARG A 53 7.35 -5.69 -12.09
C ARG A 53 8.63 -6.51 -11.91
N GLU A 54 9.09 -7.21 -12.94
CA GLU A 54 10.24 -8.13 -12.84
C GLU A 54 11.47 -7.50 -12.19
N PHE A 55 11.75 -6.23 -12.50
CA PHE A 55 12.93 -5.51 -12.02
C PHE A 55 12.74 -4.78 -10.69
N ARG A 56 11.61 -4.96 -10.02
CA ARG A 56 11.37 -4.37 -8.73
C ARG A 56 12.13 -5.13 -7.64
N PRO A 57 12.69 -4.45 -6.61
CA PRO A 57 13.33 -5.13 -5.50
C PRO A 57 12.32 -5.96 -4.70
N SER A 58 12.80 -7.05 -4.11
CA SER A 58 12.08 -7.85 -3.12
C SER A 58 12.56 -7.48 -1.73
N TYR A 59 11.61 -7.23 -0.83
CA TYR A 59 11.86 -6.92 0.58
C TYR A 59 11.62 -8.14 1.48
N ALA A 60 11.71 -9.35 0.94
CA ALA A 60 11.51 -10.57 1.71
C ALA A 60 12.47 -10.70 2.90
N MET A 61 13.70 -10.19 2.76
CA MET A 61 14.71 -10.22 3.83
C MET A 61 14.49 -9.18 4.93
N ASP A 62 13.60 -8.22 4.71
CA ASP A 62 13.24 -7.20 5.70
C ASP A 62 12.02 -7.65 6.54
N ILE A 63 11.31 -8.69 6.09
CA ILE A 63 10.19 -9.28 6.84
C ILE A 63 10.75 -10.27 7.85
N VAL A 64 10.60 -9.94 9.14
CA VAL A 64 11.10 -10.78 10.25
C VAL A 64 10.04 -11.71 10.81
N GLU A 65 8.74 -11.41 10.58
CA GLU A 65 7.63 -12.24 11.05
C GLU A 65 6.38 -12.00 10.21
N LEU A 66 5.66 -13.08 9.97
CA LEU A 66 4.30 -13.07 9.41
C LEU A 66 3.38 -13.80 10.38
N HIS A 67 2.29 -13.17 10.79
CA HIS A 67 1.26 -13.79 11.61
C HIS A 67 -0.10 -13.61 10.96
N GLU A 68 -0.71 -14.72 10.56
CA GLU A 68 -2.06 -14.75 10.01
C GLU A 68 -3.07 -15.04 11.12
N PHE A 69 -4.02 -14.15 11.31
CA PHE A 69 -5.19 -14.41 12.14
C PHE A 69 -6.21 -15.19 11.31
N THR A 70 -6.71 -16.29 11.88
CA THR A 70 -7.66 -17.15 11.17
C THR A 70 -8.99 -16.44 10.90
N SER A 71 -9.68 -16.85 9.83
CA SER A 71 -11.03 -16.36 9.49
C SER A 71 -12.11 -16.86 10.45
N ASP A 72 -11.79 -17.85 11.30
CA ASP A 72 -12.74 -18.53 12.19
C ASP A 72 -12.83 -17.89 13.59
N LEU A 73 -12.47 -16.60 13.69
CA LEU A 73 -12.61 -15.86 14.93
C LEU A 73 -14.11 -15.65 15.25
N PRO A 74 -14.49 -15.69 16.55
CA PRO A 74 -15.85 -15.35 16.96
C PRO A 74 -16.21 -13.91 16.52
N GLU A 75 -17.50 -13.64 16.32
CA GLU A 75 -17.98 -12.28 15.97
C GLU A 75 -17.64 -11.23 17.04
N PHE A 76 -17.53 -11.67 18.30
CA PHE A 76 -17.10 -10.85 19.43
C PHE A 76 -16.06 -11.60 20.26
N ILE A 77 -14.95 -10.93 20.57
CA ILE A 77 -13.84 -11.48 21.35
C ILE A 77 -13.70 -10.70 22.64
N GLU A 78 -14.05 -11.32 23.77
CA GLU A 78 -13.99 -10.68 25.09
C GLU A 78 -12.55 -10.44 25.54
N GLU A 79 -11.65 -11.39 25.29
CA GLU A 79 -10.24 -11.36 25.73
C GLU A 79 -9.31 -11.48 24.50
N PRO A 80 -9.17 -10.42 23.68
CA PRO A 80 -8.41 -10.48 22.44
C PRO A 80 -6.93 -10.81 22.63
N GLU A 81 -6.37 -10.53 23.81
CA GLU A 81 -4.98 -10.83 24.14
C GLU A 81 -4.66 -12.32 24.13
N GLU A 82 -5.67 -13.20 24.34
CA GLU A 82 -5.51 -14.66 24.28
C GLU A 82 -5.28 -15.17 22.85
N PHE A 83 -5.74 -14.41 21.85
CA PHE A 83 -5.58 -14.74 20.45
C PHE A 83 -4.25 -14.22 19.86
N LEU A 84 -3.55 -13.37 20.62
CA LEU A 84 -2.28 -12.81 20.14
C LEU A 84 -1.14 -13.82 20.31
N PRO A 85 -0.15 -13.83 19.39
CA PRO A 85 1.03 -14.67 19.55
C PRO A 85 1.73 -14.37 20.88
N GLU A 86 2.10 -15.41 21.64
CA GLU A 86 2.76 -15.25 22.94
C GLU A 86 4.09 -14.49 22.83
N LYS A 87 4.82 -14.73 21.74
CA LYS A 87 6.10 -14.09 21.42
C LYS A 87 6.09 -13.61 20.00
N MET A 88 6.70 -12.46 19.77
CA MET A 88 6.91 -11.90 18.45
C MET A 88 8.37 -11.53 18.26
N ALA A 89 8.83 -11.62 17.00
CA ALA A 89 10.13 -11.09 16.63
C ALA A 89 10.16 -9.57 16.83
N SER A 90 11.27 -9.05 17.38
CA SER A 90 11.45 -7.60 17.50
C SER A 90 11.54 -6.97 16.11
N CYS A 91 10.74 -5.92 15.87
CA CYS A 91 10.68 -5.22 14.59
C CYS A 91 10.80 -3.70 14.76
N ASP A 92 11.03 -3.03 13.65
CA ASP A 92 11.03 -1.57 13.59
C ASP A 92 9.64 -1.07 13.18
N LEU A 93 8.97 -1.82 12.29
CA LEU A 93 7.62 -1.54 11.82
C LEU A 93 6.72 -2.76 11.95
N LEU A 94 5.54 -2.56 12.55
CA LEU A 94 4.44 -3.53 12.56
C LEU A 94 3.36 -3.07 11.57
N LEU A 95 3.06 -3.91 10.57
CA LEU A 95 1.89 -3.74 9.70
C LEU A 95 0.74 -4.57 10.26
N ALA A 96 -0.42 -3.94 10.49
CA ALA A 96 -1.64 -4.58 10.97
C ALA A 96 -2.73 -4.44 9.87
N LEU A 97 -2.93 -5.51 9.10
CA LEU A 97 -3.68 -5.48 7.84
C LEU A 97 -5.01 -6.21 7.99
N ASN A 98 -6.11 -5.46 7.96
CA ASN A 98 -7.49 -5.99 8.03
C ASN A 98 -7.70 -7.01 9.16
N LEU A 99 -7.27 -6.66 10.37
CA LEU A 99 -7.50 -7.49 11.56
C LEU A 99 -8.97 -7.39 12.00
N HIS A 100 -9.45 -8.44 12.68
CA HIS A 100 -10.72 -8.37 13.40
C HIS A 100 -10.73 -7.15 14.34
N PRO A 101 -11.85 -6.40 14.50
CA PRO A 101 -11.88 -5.17 15.31
C PRO A 101 -11.39 -5.34 16.74
N ASP A 102 -11.73 -6.46 17.40
CA ASP A 102 -11.28 -6.73 18.76
C ASP A 102 -9.78 -7.07 18.81
N ILE A 103 -9.25 -7.78 17.82
CA ILE A 103 -7.79 -7.98 17.67
C ILE A 103 -7.09 -6.65 17.38
N LEU A 104 -7.67 -5.80 16.53
CA LEU A 104 -7.16 -4.46 16.28
C LEU A 104 -7.16 -3.62 17.56
N ALA A 105 -8.16 -3.77 18.45
CA ALA A 105 -8.20 -3.07 19.73
C ALA A 105 -7.02 -3.44 20.65
N ALA A 106 -6.46 -4.64 20.49
CA ALA A 106 -5.25 -5.11 21.18
C ALA A 106 -3.93 -4.73 20.48
N LEU A 107 -3.96 -3.88 19.45
CA LEU A 107 -2.78 -3.43 18.69
C LEU A 107 -1.64 -2.86 19.57
N PRO A 108 -1.91 -2.11 20.68
CA PRO A 108 -0.85 -1.68 21.59
C PRO A 108 -0.09 -2.84 22.24
N GLU A 109 -0.78 -3.94 22.55
CA GLU A 109 -0.14 -5.14 23.11
C GLU A 109 0.69 -5.87 22.02
N LEU A 110 0.21 -5.96 20.77
CA LEU A 110 1.00 -6.47 19.66
C LEU A 110 2.28 -5.64 19.44
N ALA A 111 2.17 -4.31 19.46
CA ALA A 111 3.31 -3.41 19.34
C ALA A 111 4.33 -3.61 20.47
N LYS A 112 3.86 -3.84 21.69
CA LYS A 112 4.70 -4.14 22.87
C LYS A 112 5.39 -5.50 22.73
N ARG A 113 4.67 -6.58 22.35
CA ARG A 113 5.23 -7.94 22.18
C ARG A 113 6.30 -7.99 21.09
N SER A 114 6.10 -7.22 20.02
CA SER A 114 7.07 -7.09 18.91
C SER A 114 8.13 -6.01 19.13
N ASN A 115 8.11 -5.29 20.24
CA ASN A 115 8.97 -4.13 20.50
C ASN A 115 9.00 -3.15 19.30
N ALA A 116 7.86 -2.99 18.62
CA ALA A 116 7.74 -2.16 17.44
C ALA A 116 8.00 -0.69 17.76
N LYS A 117 8.69 -0.01 16.84
CA LYS A 117 8.93 1.44 16.91
C LYS A 117 7.86 2.22 16.19
N ALA A 118 7.23 1.60 15.20
CA ALA A 118 6.14 2.16 14.43
C ALA A 118 5.06 1.11 14.12
N VAL A 119 3.85 1.59 13.89
CA VAL A 119 2.69 0.80 13.48
C VAL A 119 2.01 1.47 12.28
N ILE A 120 1.71 0.69 11.25
CA ILE A 120 0.79 1.11 10.19
C ILE A 120 -0.40 0.14 10.19
N ALA A 121 -1.61 0.67 10.41
CA ALA A 121 -2.84 -0.11 10.40
C ALA A 121 -3.85 0.56 9.45
N PRO A 122 -3.86 0.21 8.15
CA PRO A 122 -4.73 0.84 7.17
C PRO A 122 -6.20 0.48 7.39
N GLY A 123 -7.08 1.45 7.11
CA GLY A 123 -8.53 1.27 7.12
C GLY A 123 -9.05 0.95 5.72
N GLU A 124 -8.97 -0.30 5.29
CA GLU A 124 -9.54 -0.75 4.00
C GLU A 124 -11.03 -1.06 4.07
N ASN A 125 -11.53 -1.28 5.29
CA ASN A 125 -12.94 -1.55 5.57
C ASN A 125 -13.37 -0.81 6.85
N PRO A 126 -14.41 0.06 6.78
CA PRO A 126 -14.88 0.82 7.94
C PRO A 126 -15.32 -0.05 9.13
N SER A 127 -15.80 -1.28 8.85
CA SER A 127 -16.22 -2.23 9.89
C SER A 127 -15.03 -2.83 10.64
N LEU A 128 -13.86 -2.98 10.01
CA LEU A 128 -12.66 -3.53 10.64
C LEU A 128 -11.87 -2.46 11.41
N ALA A 129 -11.90 -1.21 10.94
CA ALA A 129 -11.18 -0.09 11.55
C ALA A 129 -12.12 1.10 11.81
N PRO A 130 -13.08 0.98 12.76
CA PRO A 130 -13.99 2.07 13.10
C PRO A 130 -13.22 3.32 13.60
N ALA A 131 -13.65 4.50 13.19
CA ALA A 131 -13.00 5.77 13.50
C ALA A 131 -12.76 5.99 15.00
N GLY A 132 -13.75 5.66 15.83
CA GLY A 132 -13.64 5.78 17.28
C GLY A 132 -12.55 4.87 17.88
N LEU A 133 -12.40 3.66 17.36
CA LEU A 133 -11.32 2.74 17.74
C LEU A 133 -9.96 3.29 17.30
N VAL A 134 -9.85 3.71 16.04
CA VAL A 134 -8.61 4.28 15.49
C VAL A 134 -8.13 5.47 16.32
N GLY A 135 -9.04 6.38 16.72
CA GLY A 135 -8.69 7.52 17.58
C GLY A 135 -8.13 7.10 18.94
N GLN A 136 -8.69 6.05 19.55
CA GLN A 136 -8.20 5.50 20.83
C GLN A 136 -6.83 4.83 20.66
N LEU A 137 -6.63 4.06 19.59
CA LEU A 137 -5.38 3.37 19.29
C LEU A 137 -4.25 4.35 19.03
N ARG A 138 -4.51 5.40 18.24
CA ARG A 138 -3.54 6.46 17.98
C ARG A 138 -3.02 7.05 19.29
N LYS A 139 -3.93 7.45 20.18
CA LYS A 139 -3.54 8.00 21.48
C LYS A 139 -2.72 7.02 22.32
N LYS A 140 -3.15 5.76 22.42
CA LYS A 140 -2.43 4.75 23.21
C LYS A 140 -1.02 4.50 22.66
N LEU A 141 -0.85 4.38 21.34
CA LEU A 141 0.45 4.15 20.72
C LEU A 141 1.38 5.37 20.88
N GLU A 142 0.85 6.58 20.69
CA GLU A 142 1.60 7.82 20.93
C GLU A 142 2.04 7.95 22.39
N ASP A 143 1.18 7.63 23.36
CA ASP A 143 1.51 7.60 24.78
C ASP A 143 2.61 6.56 25.11
N MET A 144 2.76 5.50 24.30
CA MET A 144 3.83 4.50 24.39
C MET A 144 5.12 4.93 23.67
N GLY A 145 5.12 6.08 22.96
CA GLY A 145 6.24 6.53 22.15
C GLY A 145 6.41 5.74 20.84
N VAL A 146 5.34 5.09 20.36
CA VAL A 146 5.31 4.33 19.10
C VAL A 146 4.74 5.22 18.01
N GLU A 147 5.48 5.39 16.91
CA GLU A 147 4.96 6.07 15.72
C GLU A 147 3.75 5.32 15.19
N CYS A 148 2.70 5.98 14.73
CA CYS A 148 1.57 5.27 14.15
C CYS A 148 0.89 6.05 13.04
N GLU A 149 0.43 5.32 12.00
CA GLU A 149 -0.41 5.82 10.94
C GLU A 149 -1.55 4.84 10.61
N PHE A 150 -2.71 5.44 10.32
CA PHE A 150 -3.93 4.72 9.98
C PHE A 150 -4.46 5.27 8.65
N PRO A 151 -3.74 5.01 7.52
CA PRO A 151 -4.16 5.52 6.21
C PRO A 151 -5.47 4.87 5.77
N LYS A 152 -6.31 5.64 5.07
CA LYS A 152 -7.61 5.19 4.59
C LYS A 152 -7.86 5.71 3.18
N PRO A 153 -7.73 4.85 2.15
CA PRO A 153 -7.13 3.48 2.11
C PRO A 153 -5.61 3.46 2.32
N PHE A 154 -4.98 2.28 2.31
CA PHE A 154 -3.53 2.16 2.48
C PHE A 154 -2.73 2.95 1.43
N CYS A 155 -3.25 3.02 0.21
CA CYS A 155 -2.65 3.81 -0.85
C CYS A 155 -2.79 5.34 -0.65
N SER A 156 -3.38 5.83 0.45
CA SER A 156 -3.31 7.24 0.84
C SER A 156 -2.06 7.60 1.62
N LEU A 157 -1.29 6.60 2.10
CA LEU A 157 -0.11 6.80 2.93
C LEU A 157 0.94 7.68 2.24
N GLN A 158 1.38 8.72 2.92
CA GLN A 158 2.45 9.62 2.50
C GLN A 158 3.49 9.76 3.61
N LYS A 159 4.61 10.44 3.32
CA LYS A 159 5.57 10.82 4.35
C LYS A 159 4.93 11.78 5.35
N THR A 160 5.17 11.54 6.63
CA THR A 160 4.59 12.26 7.75
C THR A 160 5.62 12.99 8.61
N GLY A 161 6.92 12.79 8.33
CA GLY A 161 8.03 13.23 9.16
C GLY A 161 8.35 12.25 10.30
N LYS A 162 7.62 11.14 10.42
CA LYS A 162 7.90 10.04 11.35
C LYS A 162 8.91 9.09 10.72
N HIS A 163 9.97 8.79 11.45
CA HIS A 163 11.14 8.11 10.90
C HIS A 163 10.84 6.75 10.26
N TYR A 164 10.22 5.85 11.01
CA TYR A 164 9.96 4.48 10.52
C TYR A 164 8.81 4.42 9.51
N ILE A 165 7.81 5.30 9.67
CA ILE A 165 6.74 5.44 8.68
C ILE A 165 7.31 5.91 7.35
N ASP A 166 8.16 6.95 7.38
CA ASP A 166 8.79 7.50 6.18
C ASP A 166 9.78 6.51 5.55
N SER A 167 10.46 5.68 6.36
CA SER A 167 11.31 4.59 5.86
C SER A 167 10.50 3.58 5.06
N PHE A 168 9.30 3.20 5.50
CA PHE A 168 8.41 2.34 4.72
C PHE A 168 7.99 3.00 3.39
N VAL A 169 7.65 4.29 3.41
CA VAL A 169 7.32 5.03 2.18
C VAL A 169 8.52 5.09 1.23
N ASN A 170 9.75 5.16 1.76
CA ASN A 170 10.99 5.16 0.98
C ASN A 170 11.28 3.80 0.33
N LEU A 171 10.71 2.68 0.83
CA LEU A 171 10.74 1.39 0.12
C LEU A 171 9.95 1.43 -1.20
N GLY A 172 9.21 2.50 -1.45
CA GLY A 172 8.43 2.69 -2.68
C GLY A 172 6.96 2.27 -2.54
N PHE A 173 6.39 2.30 -1.32
CA PHE A 173 4.97 1.98 -1.06
C PHE A 173 4.22 3.15 -0.45
N GLY A 174 2.94 3.27 -0.77
CA GLY A 174 2.06 4.32 -0.25
C GLY A 174 1.25 5.00 -1.35
N ARG A 175 1.10 6.33 -1.27
CA ARG A 175 0.37 7.08 -2.31
C ARG A 175 1.10 6.94 -3.63
N PRO A 176 0.44 6.47 -4.70
CA PRO A 176 1.06 6.26 -5.99
C PRO A 176 1.81 7.49 -6.50
N LYS A 177 2.96 7.27 -7.10
CA LYS A 177 3.70 8.27 -7.87
C LYS A 177 4.19 7.63 -9.15
N LEU A 178 3.93 8.29 -10.28
CA LEU A 178 4.36 7.85 -11.60
C LEU A 178 5.29 8.89 -12.22
N TYR A 179 6.13 8.43 -13.11
CA TYR A 179 6.84 9.23 -14.10
C TYR A 179 6.29 8.87 -15.49
N LEU A 180 5.98 9.86 -16.29
CA LEU A 180 5.46 9.67 -17.64
C LEU A 180 6.36 10.34 -18.66
N GLU A 181 6.53 9.70 -19.82
CA GLU A 181 7.09 10.31 -21.01
C GLU A 181 5.97 10.41 -22.06
N LEU A 182 5.81 11.58 -22.65
CA LEU A 182 4.88 11.79 -23.76
C LEU A 182 5.59 11.50 -25.08
N ASP A 183 4.82 11.15 -26.09
CA ASP A 183 5.32 11.03 -27.46
C ASP A 183 5.66 12.41 -28.07
N ASP A 184 6.28 12.41 -29.26
CA ASP A 184 6.69 13.64 -29.95
C ASP A 184 5.51 14.58 -30.27
N SER A 185 4.28 14.08 -30.28
CA SER A 185 3.07 14.88 -30.49
C SER A 185 2.54 15.52 -29.20
N GLY A 186 3.01 15.07 -28.05
CA GLY A 186 2.49 15.45 -26.73
C GLY A 186 1.08 14.92 -26.41
N LYS A 187 0.53 14.05 -27.26
CA LYS A 187 -0.83 13.52 -27.13
C LYS A 187 -0.89 12.08 -26.62
N GLY A 188 0.15 11.31 -26.85
CA GLY A 188 0.26 9.92 -26.42
C GLY A 188 1.20 9.78 -25.24
N ILE A 189 0.93 8.83 -24.36
CA ILE A 189 1.82 8.42 -23.28
C ILE A 189 2.76 7.34 -23.82
N ALA A 190 4.01 7.72 -24.15
CA ALA A 190 5.01 6.79 -24.68
C ALA A 190 5.51 5.81 -23.62
N LEU A 191 5.67 6.27 -22.37
CA LEU A 191 6.14 5.45 -21.24
C LEU A 191 5.44 5.85 -19.96
N ALA A 192 5.06 4.87 -19.15
CA ALA A 192 4.60 5.06 -17.79
C ALA A 192 5.46 4.20 -16.84
N ARG A 193 6.15 4.84 -15.91
CA ARG A 193 7.01 4.19 -14.92
C ARG A 193 6.48 4.43 -13.51
N VAL A 194 6.44 3.40 -12.69
CA VAL A 194 6.05 3.50 -11.28
C VAL A 194 7.26 3.91 -10.44
N ILE A 195 7.13 5.02 -9.73
CA ILE A 195 8.12 5.52 -8.76
C ILE A 195 7.74 5.07 -7.35
N ARG A 196 6.43 5.14 -7.00
CA ARG A 196 5.89 4.61 -5.75
C ARG A 196 4.58 3.92 -6.04
N ASP A 197 4.45 2.73 -5.49
CA ASP A 197 3.31 1.84 -5.72
C ASP A 197 2.27 1.93 -4.62
N ALA A 198 1.01 1.74 -4.96
CA ALA A 198 -0.01 1.38 -3.99
C ALA A 198 0.41 0.06 -3.30
N PRO A 199 0.27 -0.10 -1.97
CA PRO A 199 0.73 -1.31 -1.29
C PRO A 199 0.11 -2.61 -1.81
N CYS A 200 -1.06 -2.54 -2.44
CA CYS A 200 -1.71 -3.67 -3.11
C CYS A 200 -1.15 -3.99 -4.51
N GLY A 201 -0.28 -3.17 -5.10
CA GLY A 201 0.29 -3.39 -6.43
C GLY A 201 -0.48 -2.79 -7.61
N CYS A 202 -1.59 -2.10 -7.37
CA CYS A 202 -2.49 -1.59 -8.41
C CYS A 202 -1.80 -0.61 -9.38
N THR A 203 -0.84 0.18 -8.91
CA THR A 203 -0.20 1.23 -9.73
C THR A 203 0.54 0.65 -10.94
N TRP A 204 1.17 -0.52 -10.80
CA TRP A 204 1.83 -1.21 -11.91
C TRP A 204 0.87 -1.59 -13.02
N TYR A 205 -0.30 -2.12 -12.64
CA TYR A 205 -1.32 -2.47 -13.61
C TYR A 205 -1.86 -1.23 -14.34
N VAL A 206 -2.10 -0.15 -13.60
CA VAL A 206 -2.53 1.13 -14.19
C VAL A 206 -1.46 1.69 -15.12
N ALA A 207 -0.19 1.73 -14.71
CA ALA A 207 0.92 2.21 -15.54
C ALA A 207 1.04 1.42 -16.85
N ARG A 208 0.89 0.08 -16.79
CA ARG A 208 0.86 -0.76 -17.99
C ARG A 208 -0.26 -0.38 -18.96
N LYS A 209 -1.46 -0.04 -18.44
CA LYS A 209 -2.60 0.35 -19.27
C LYS A 209 -2.48 1.76 -19.84
N LEU A 210 -1.72 2.62 -19.16
CA LEU A 210 -1.43 3.99 -19.62
C LEU A 210 -0.42 4.02 -20.75
N SER A 211 0.55 3.10 -20.78
CA SER A 211 1.54 3.05 -21.86
C SER A 211 0.84 2.87 -23.22
N HIS A 212 1.14 3.78 -24.15
CA HIS A 212 0.54 3.85 -25.49
C HIS A 212 -0.94 4.28 -25.54
N SER A 213 -1.46 4.88 -24.45
CA SER A 213 -2.80 5.49 -24.44
C SER A 213 -2.74 6.99 -24.76
N ASP A 214 -3.89 7.57 -25.10
CA ASP A 214 -4.07 8.99 -25.31
C ASP A 214 -4.09 9.75 -23.98
N VAL A 215 -3.41 10.90 -23.92
CA VAL A 215 -3.38 11.78 -22.74
C VAL A 215 -4.79 12.31 -22.42
N GLU A 216 -5.61 12.62 -23.43
CA GLU A 216 -6.97 13.15 -23.21
C GLU A 216 -7.90 12.11 -22.62
N GLU A 217 -7.64 10.81 -22.89
CA GLU A 217 -8.45 9.68 -22.42
C GLU A 217 -7.96 9.08 -21.09
N PHE A 218 -6.94 9.65 -20.45
CA PHE A 218 -6.30 9.04 -19.27
C PHE A 218 -7.29 8.74 -18.14
N LYS A 219 -8.30 9.58 -17.92
CA LYS A 219 -9.29 9.37 -16.86
C LYS A 219 -10.10 8.10 -17.06
N GLU A 220 -10.49 7.84 -18.30
CA GLU A 220 -11.22 6.63 -18.67
C GLU A 220 -10.31 5.40 -18.58
N THR A 221 -9.07 5.51 -19.09
CA THR A 221 -8.07 4.45 -19.02
C THR A 221 -7.76 4.07 -17.58
N VAL A 222 -7.52 5.04 -16.68
CA VAL A 222 -7.31 4.79 -15.25
C VAL A 222 -8.52 4.15 -14.60
N SER A 223 -9.73 4.65 -14.87
CA SER A 223 -10.97 4.11 -14.31
C SER A 223 -11.15 2.65 -14.71
N LYS A 224 -11.03 2.33 -16.01
CA LYS A 224 -11.13 0.95 -16.51
C LYS A 224 -10.05 0.04 -15.89
N ALA A 225 -8.82 0.53 -15.79
CA ALA A 225 -7.72 -0.23 -15.19
C ALA A 225 -7.96 -0.48 -13.69
N HIS A 226 -8.37 0.52 -12.94
CA HIS A 226 -8.67 0.38 -11.52
C HIS A 226 -9.81 -0.62 -11.25
N HIS A 227 -10.90 -0.57 -12.05
CA HIS A 227 -12.01 -1.52 -11.94
C HIS A 227 -11.63 -2.95 -12.35
N ALA A 228 -10.70 -3.10 -13.29
CA ALA A 228 -10.22 -4.41 -13.72
C ALA A 228 -9.18 -5.02 -12.76
N TYR A 229 -8.56 -4.20 -11.92
CA TYR A 229 -7.65 -4.67 -10.88
C TYR A 229 -8.45 -5.18 -9.68
N PRO A 230 -8.14 -6.36 -9.10
CA PRO A 230 -8.86 -6.89 -7.95
C PRO A 230 -8.48 -6.12 -6.67
N CYS A 231 -8.92 -4.86 -6.58
CA CYS A 231 -8.78 -4.04 -5.40
C CYS A 231 -9.63 -4.62 -4.26
N THR A 232 -9.08 -4.68 -3.06
CA THR A 232 -9.73 -5.26 -1.86
C THR A 232 -10.35 -4.19 -0.96
N ALA A 233 -10.27 -2.91 -1.34
CA ALA A 233 -10.89 -1.81 -0.61
C ALA A 233 -12.42 -1.95 -0.60
N SER A 234 -13.04 -1.63 0.55
CA SER A 234 -14.47 -1.83 0.76
C SER A 234 -15.32 -0.86 -0.05
N MET A 235 -16.44 -1.38 -0.56
CA MET A 235 -17.55 -0.59 -1.13
C MET A 235 -18.51 -0.05 -0.06
N GLN A 236 -18.26 -0.35 1.22
CA GLN A 236 -19.06 0.20 2.30
C GLN A 236 -18.81 1.70 2.42
N GLN A 237 -19.91 2.46 2.64
CA GLN A 237 -19.84 3.90 2.89
C GLN A 237 -19.03 4.17 4.17
N ASP A 238 -18.00 4.98 4.06
CA ASP A 238 -17.23 5.44 5.20
C ASP A 238 -17.70 6.85 5.62
N PRO A 239 -18.14 7.04 6.87
CA PRO A 239 -18.69 8.32 7.33
C PRO A 239 -17.65 9.43 7.45
N GLU A 240 -16.35 9.11 7.59
CA GLU A 240 -15.28 10.12 7.66
C GLU A 240 -14.91 10.64 6.28
N ILE A 241 -14.91 9.76 5.27
CA ILE A 241 -14.60 10.12 3.88
C ILE A 241 -15.85 10.71 3.20
N GLY A 242 -17.06 10.26 3.58
CA GLY A 242 -18.31 10.62 2.90
C GLY A 242 -18.54 9.88 1.59
N ASP A 243 -17.71 8.87 1.28
CA ASP A 243 -17.77 8.00 0.11
C ASP A 243 -17.29 6.58 0.49
N THR A 244 -17.16 5.68 -0.46
CA THR A 244 -16.58 4.35 -0.24
C THR A 244 -15.05 4.42 -0.30
N ILE A 245 -14.38 3.55 0.46
CA ILE A 245 -12.91 3.50 0.46
C ILE A 245 -12.39 3.09 -0.93
N LEU A 246 -13.12 2.25 -1.67
CA LEU A 246 -12.76 1.87 -3.04
C LEU A 246 -12.80 3.07 -4.00
N HIS A 247 -13.79 3.95 -3.88
CA HIS A 247 -13.84 5.16 -4.71
C HIS A 247 -12.69 6.10 -4.38
N GLU A 248 -12.38 6.29 -3.09
CA GLU A 248 -11.24 7.09 -2.65
C GLU A 248 -9.91 6.55 -3.23
N ALA A 249 -9.71 5.23 -3.22
CA ALA A 249 -8.56 4.61 -3.87
C ALA A 249 -8.49 4.92 -5.37
N GLY A 250 -9.64 4.91 -6.05
CA GLY A 250 -9.76 5.30 -7.46
C GLY A 250 -9.45 6.77 -7.72
N TYR A 251 -9.84 7.66 -6.81
CA TYR A 251 -9.50 9.09 -6.91
C TYR A 251 -8.01 9.32 -6.71
N ILE A 252 -7.40 8.68 -5.72
CA ILE A 252 -5.97 8.76 -5.42
C ILE A 252 -5.13 8.36 -6.64
N ILE A 253 -5.41 7.23 -7.27
CA ILE A 253 -4.62 6.79 -8.45
C ILE A 253 -4.81 7.73 -9.63
N ARG A 254 -6.05 8.23 -9.86
CA ARG A 254 -6.34 9.19 -10.93
C ARG A 254 -5.61 10.51 -10.74
N GLU A 255 -5.61 11.05 -9.52
CA GLU A 255 -4.88 12.27 -9.19
C GLU A 255 -3.37 12.11 -9.36
N SER A 256 -2.84 10.94 -9.01
CA SER A 256 -1.42 10.62 -9.17
C SER A 256 -1.01 10.59 -10.66
N VAL A 257 -1.88 10.08 -11.53
CA VAL A 257 -1.67 10.09 -12.99
C VAL A 257 -1.81 11.51 -13.55
N ASP A 258 -2.83 12.26 -13.14
CA ASP A 258 -3.02 13.65 -13.57
C ASP A 258 -1.81 14.53 -13.22
N SER A 259 -1.26 14.36 -12.02
CA SER A 259 -0.04 15.06 -11.60
C SER A 259 1.16 14.69 -12.47
N ALA A 260 1.35 13.40 -12.78
CA ALA A 260 2.45 12.95 -13.62
C ALA A 260 2.33 13.45 -15.08
N ILE A 261 1.10 13.53 -15.62
CA ILE A 261 0.86 14.13 -16.94
C ILE A 261 1.25 15.63 -16.95
N LYS A 262 0.83 16.38 -15.93
CA LYS A 262 1.19 17.80 -15.81
C LYS A 262 2.69 18.01 -15.67
N GLU A 263 3.38 17.16 -14.91
CA GLU A 263 4.85 17.19 -14.79
C GLU A 263 5.49 16.95 -16.18
N ALA A 264 5.08 15.90 -16.90
CA ALA A 264 5.61 15.59 -18.24
C ALA A 264 5.34 16.70 -19.28
N GLN A 265 4.17 17.36 -19.23
CA GLN A 265 3.85 18.48 -20.12
C GLN A 265 4.67 19.74 -19.85
N ASN A 266 5.17 19.93 -18.62
CA ASN A 266 6.00 21.08 -18.25
C ASN A 266 7.49 20.86 -18.56
N GLU A 267 7.93 19.63 -18.75
CA GLU A 267 9.32 19.26 -19.06
C GLU A 267 9.61 19.24 -20.57
N GLY A 268 8.59 19.21 -21.41
CA GLY A 268 8.68 19.21 -22.88
C GLY A 268 8.44 20.60 -23.46
#